data_5317a3c1bde70bb12b6d750a4c881d2f
#
_entry.id   5317a3c1bde70bb12b6d750a4c881d2f
#
_cell.length_a   1.000
_cell.length_b   1.000
_cell.length_c   1.000
_cell.angle_alpha   90.00
_cell.angle_beta   90.00
_cell.angle_gamma   90.00
#
_symmetry.space_group_name_H-M   'P 1'
#
loop_
_entity.id
_entity.type
_entity.pdbx_description
1 polymer ?
#
loop_
_entity_poly.entity_id
_entity_poly.type
_entity_poly.pdbx_seq_one_letter_code
_entity_poly.pdbx_strand_id
1 'polypeptide(L)'
;MNQFRIFEDLHKLQNQFSNLWDPFGGSAYPALNIYKGNDSVTITALIPGIDPEKLEITVSGNQLHLNGEALTKEPKTNPGANRVERFHGKFHRTLELPTEVDSEKTNAEFKNGVLTLTLPIRESVKPRKIQIQTN
;
A
#
# COMPACT_ATOMS: atom_id res chain seq x y z
N MET A 1 16.38 -15.74 29.65
CA MET A 1 16.07 -14.38 29.91
C MET A 1 16.23 -13.52 28.70
N ASN A 2 15.16 -12.96 28.29
CA ASN A 2 14.91 -12.46 26.95
C ASN A 2 15.03 -10.95 26.87
N GLN A 3 16.20 -10.41 27.17
CA GLN A 3 16.49 -8.99 26.96
C GLN A 3 16.41 -8.58 25.49
N PHE A 4 16.67 -9.52 24.56
CA PHE A 4 16.55 -9.29 23.11
C PHE A 4 15.10 -9.13 22.64
N ARG A 5 14.13 -9.81 23.25
CA ARG A 5 12.72 -9.65 22.91
C ARG A 5 12.15 -8.28 23.25
N ILE A 6 12.61 -7.71 24.35
CA ILE A 6 12.20 -6.38 24.78
C ILE A 6 12.67 -5.32 23.78
N PHE A 7 13.87 -5.47 23.22
CA PHE A 7 14.39 -4.57 22.17
C PHE A 7 13.64 -4.70 20.86
N GLU A 8 13.28 -5.90 20.44
CA GLU A 8 12.49 -6.12 19.23
C GLU A 8 11.07 -5.53 19.35
N ASP A 9 10.45 -5.73 20.50
CA ASP A 9 9.13 -5.18 20.77
C ASP A 9 9.16 -3.65 20.90
N LEU A 10 10.23 -3.09 21.46
CA LEU A 10 10.45 -1.65 21.51
C LEU A 10 10.66 -1.03 20.13
N HIS A 11 11.39 -1.71 19.24
CA HIS A 11 11.55 -1.27 17.86
C HIS A 11 10.24 -1.30 17.07
N LYS A 12 9.43 -2.33 17.28
CA LYS A 12 8.10 -2.43 16.68
C LYS A 12 7.17 -1.31 17.16
N LEU A 13 7.18 -1.06 18.46
CA LEU A 13 6.42 0.04 19.06
C LEU A 13 6.91 1.41 18.57
N GLN A 14 8.22 1.58 18.45
CA GLN A 14 8.80 2.83 17.95
C GLN A 14 8.43 3.09 16.50
N ASN A 15 8.41 2.06 15.66
CA ASN A 15 7.97 2.16 14.28
C ASN A 15 6.48 2.46 14.16
N GLN A 16 5.65 1.88 15.04
CA GLN A 16 4.23 2.20 15.09
C GLN A 16 3.98 3.63 15.60
N PHE A 17 4.78 4.08 16.54
CA PHE A 17 4.69 5.44 17.07
C PHE A 17 5.17 6.49 16.07
N SER A 18 6.22 6.20 15.32
CA SER A 18 6.71 7.13 14.29
C SER A 18 5.71 7.32 13.15
N ASN A 19 4.94 6.29 12.83
CA ASN A 19 3.87 6.38 11.84
C ASN A 19 2.65 7.18 12.32
N LEU A 20 2.43 7.25 13.63
CA LEU A 20 1.33 8.01 14.23
C LEU A 20 1.68 9.49 14.43
N TRP A 21 2.97 9.82 14.50
CA TRP A 21 3.46 11.16 14.84
C TRP A 21 4.18 11.86 13.70
N ASP A 22 3.98 11.42 12.47
CA ASP A 22 4.45 12.19 11.33
C ASP A 22 3.35 13.17 10.90
N PRO A 23 3.34 14.41 11.43
CA PRO A 23 2.30 15.38 11.08
C PRO A 23 2.42 15.84 9.62
N PHE A 24 3.48 15.45 8.92
CA PHE A 24 3.75 15.85 7.56
C PHE A 24 3.61 14.69 6.57
N GLY A 25 3.31 13.48 7.04
CA GLY A 25 2.98 12.34 6.19
C GLY A 25 4.05 11.93 5.17
N GLY A 26 5.32 12.29 5.40
CA GLY A 26 6.38 12.11 4.43
C GLY A 26 6.70 10.65 4.10
N SER A 27 6.46 9.73 5.03
CA SER A 27 6.74 8.30 4.84
C SER A 27 5.52 7.46 4.48
N ALA A 28 4.33 8.01 4.55
CA ALA A 28 3.06 7.28 4.42
C ALA A 28 2.23 7.68 3.19
N TYR A 29 2.83 8.33 2.21
CA TYR A 29 2.15 8.65 0.96
C TYR A 29 2.34 7.52 -0.06
N PRO A 30 1.30 7.14 -0.81
CA PRO A 30 -0.08 7.59 -0.69
C PRO A 30 -0.83 6.92 0.49
N ALA A 31 -1.92 7.54 0.93
CA ALA A 31 -2.83 6.90 1.87
C ALA A 31 -3.48 5.69 1.23
N LEU A 32 -3.45 4.56 1.92
CA LEU A 32 -3.89 3.27 1.41
C LEU A 32 -4.88 2.62 2.37
N ASN A 33 -5.86 1.95 1.80
CA ASN A 33 -6.73 1.02 2.52
C ASN A 33 -6.58 -0.37 1.92
N ILE A 34 -6.48 -1.37 2.76
CA ILE A 34 -6.36 -2.78 2.36
C ILE A 34 -7.54 -3.55 2.94
N TYR A 35 -8.28 -4.22 2.07
CA TYR A 35 -9.41 -5.05 2.44
C TYR A 35 -9.15 -6.48 1.98
N LYS A 36 -9.21 -7.42 2.90
CA LYS A 36 -9.13 -8.84 2.57
C LYS A 36 -10.52 -9.43 2.53
N GLY A 37 -10.95 -9.87 1.36
CA GLY A 37 -12.15 -10.67 1.17
C GLY A 37 -11.85 -12.17 1.19
N ASN A 38 -12.86 -12.98 0.85
CA ASN A 38 -12.71 -14.44 0.77
C ASN A 38 -11.85 -14.87 -0.44
N ASP A 39 -12.00 -14.18 -1.56
CA ASP A 39 -11.39 -14.55 -2.84
C ASP A 39 -10.37 -13.54 -3.35
N SER A 40 -10.34 -12.34 -2.79
CA SER A 40 -9.46 -11.28 -3.27
C SER A 40 -9.05 -10.32 -2.16
N VAL A 41 -7.91 -9.69 -2.38
CA VAL A 41 -7.47 -8.52 -1.61
C VAL A 41 -7.73 -7.29 -2.47
N THR A 42 -8.38 -6.29 -1.89
CA THR A 42 -8.63 -5.01 -2.56
C THR A 42 -7.83 -3.91 -1.88
N ILE A 43 -7.09 -3.16 -2.68
CA ILE A 43 -6.32 -2.01 -2.19
C ILE A 43 -6.84 -0.76 -2.88
N THR A 44 -7.13 0.25 -2.08
CA THR A 44 -7.49 1.58 -2.59
C THR A 44 -6.45 2.59 -2.15
N ALA A 45 -5.96 3.37 -3.10
CA ALA A 45 -4.99 4.42 -2.87
C ALA A 45 -5.52 5.76 -3.36
N LEU A 46 -5.40 6.78 -2.53
CA LEU A 46 -5.78 8.15 -2.90
C LEU A 46 -4.56 8.87 -3.45
N ILE A 47 -4.53 9.05 -4.78
CA ILE A 47 -3.41 9.66 -5.49
C ILE A 47 -3.90 10.73 -6.47
N PRO A 48 -4.53 11.80 -5.99
CA PRO A 48 -5.04 12.84 -6.88
C PRO A 48 -3.89 13.58 -7.58
N GLY A 49 -4.10 13.94 -8.83
CA GLY A 49 -3.14 14.73 -9.59
C GLY A 49 -1.94 13.96 -10.13
N ILE A 50 -1.98 12.63 -10.12
CA ILE A 50 -0.93 11.81 -10.69
C ILE A 50 -1.26 11.39 -12.12
N ASP A 51 -0.23 11.23 -12.93
CA ASP A 51 -0.35 10.63 -14.25
C ASP A 51 -0.34 9.11 -14.11
N PRO A 52 -1.41 8.40 -14.51
CA PRO A 52 -1.46 6.94 -14.41
C PRO A 52 -0.34 6.24 -15.19
N GLU A 53 0.16 6.84 -16.26
CA GLU A 53 1.27 6.27 -17.05
C GLU A 53 2.60 6.24 -16.28
N LYS A 54 2.71 7.07 -15.24
CA LYS A 54 3.90 7.13 -14.39
C LYS A 54 3.78 6.28 -13.12
N LEU A 55 2.66 5.58 -12.95
CA LEU A 55 2.49 4.61 -11.88
C LEU A 55 3.07 3.27 -12.29
N GLU A 56 3.91 2.73 -11.43
CA GLU A 56 4.44 1.38 -11.57
C GLU A 56 4.01 0.54 -10.38
N ILE A 57 3.36 -0.57 -10.67
CA ILE A 57 2.87 -1.50 -9.66
C ILE A 57 3.49 -2.86 -9.92
N THR A 58 4.18 -3.39 -8.94
CA THR A 58 4.78 -4.72 -9.00
C THR A 58 4.28 -5.56 -7.83
N VAL A 59 3.83 -6.76 -8.14
CA VAL A 59 3.36 -7.73 -7.14
C VAL A 59 4.21 -8.98 -7.22
N SER A 60 4.75 -9.40 -6.10
CA SER A 60 5.54 -10.62 -5.98
C SER A 60 5.17 -11.36 -4.69
N GLY A 61 4.54 -12.53 -4.84
CA GLY A 61 4.07 -13.30 -3.69
C GLY A 61 3.05 -12.53 -2.84
N ASN A 62 3.45 -12.13 -1.66
CA ASN A 62 2.65 -11.31 -0.74
C ASN A 62 3.18 -9.88 -0.59
N GLN A 63 4.07 -9.44 -1.48
CA GLN A 63 4.59 -8.08 -1.47
C GLN A 63 4.09 -7.29 -2.66
N LEU A 64 3.66 -6.06 -2.41
CA LEU A 64 3.27 -5.10 -3.42
C LEU A 64 4.17 -3.87 -3.34
N HIS A 65 4.72 -3.51 -4.47
CA HIS A 65 5.52 -2.29 -4.62
C HIS A 65 4.76 -1.30 -5.49
N LEU A 66 4.61 -0.10 -4.99
CA LEU A 66 3.95 1.00 -5.68
C LEU A 66 4.92 2.16 -5.82
N ASN A 67 5.26 2.49 -7.04
CA ASN A 67 6.12 3.61 -7.39
C ASN A 67 5.35 4.63 -8.22
N GLY A 68 5.61 5.88 -8.01
CA GLY A 68 5.00 6.91 -8.81
C GLY A 68 5.62 8.28 -8.58
N GLU A 69 5.13 9.23 -9.34
CA GLU A 69 5.52 10.63 -9.22
C GLU A 69 4.27 11.51 -9.16
N ALA A 70 4.10 12.22 -8.07
CA ALA A 70 3.04 13.19 -7.92
C ALA A 70 3.47 14.51 -8.55
N LEU A 71 2.83 14.87 -9.64
CA LEU A 71 3.04 16.12 -10.34
C LEU A 71 2.13 17.20 -9.72
N THR A 72 2.62 17.88 -8.71
CA THR A 72 2.04 19.17 -8.36
C THR A 72 2.70 20.21 -9.24
N LYS A 73 1.91 20.82 -10.11
CA LYS A 73 2.33 22.07 -10.72
C LYS A 73 2.38 23.09 -9.59
N GLU A 74 3.57 23.38 -9.12
CA GLU A 74 3.74 24.55 -8.28
C GLU A 74 3.20 25.75 -9.04
N PRO A 75 2.29 26.54 -8.46
CA PRO A 75 1.93 27.79 -9.07
C PRO A 75 3.17 28.68 -9.06
N LYS A 76 3.80 28.82 -10.22
CA LYS A 76 5.01 29.65 -10.43
C LYS A 76 4.81 31.13 -10.11
N THR A 77 3.61 31.53 -9.71
CA THR A 77 3.17 32.91 -9.64
C THR A 77 2.86 33.41 -8.23
N ASN A 78 3.08 32.61 -7.19
CA ASN A 78 2.76 33.06 -5.84
C ASN A 78 3.92 32.86 -4.86
N PRO A 79 4.90 33.80 -4.83
CA PRO A 79 6.02 33.74 -3.88
C PRO A 79 5.61 33.89 -2.41
N GLY A 80 4.31 34.08 -2.12
CA GLY A 80 3.76 34.20 -0.78
C GLY A 80 2.98 33.00 -0.27
N ALA A 81 3.06 31.86 -0.92
CA ALA A 81 2.45 30.64 -0.41
C ALA A 81 3.23 30.16 0.83
N ASN A 82 2.70 30.45 2.03
CA ASN A 82 3.33 30.15 3.30
C ASN A 82 3.20 28.68 3.73
N ARG A 83 2.48 27.85 2.95
CA ARG A 83 2.21 26.47 3.34
C ARG A 83 1.96 25.59 2.11
N VAL A 84 2.80 24.54 1.96
CA VAL A 84 2.62 23.49 0.95
C VAL A 84 2.31 22.20 1.71
N GLU A 85 1.04 21.79 1.70
CA GLU A 85 0.58 20.58 2.41
C GLU A 85 0.41 19.38 1.48
N ARG A 86 0.50 19.57 0.16
CA ARG A 86 0.39 18.48 -0.80
C ARG A 86 1.73 17.81 -1.01
N PHE A 87 1.71 16.48 -0.98
CA PHE A 87 2.86 15.71 -1.39
C PHE A 87 3.18 15.97 -2.87
N HIS A 88 4.43 16.24 -3.17
CA HIS A 88 4.95 16.35 -4.52
C HIS A 88 6.26 15.58 -4.63
N GLY A 89 6.56 15.10 -5.83
CA GLY A 89 7.76 14.34 -6.11
C GLY A 89 7.53 12.85 -6.27
N LYS A 90 8.62 12.10 -6.18
CA LYS A 90 8.60 10.65 -6.32
C LYS A 90 8.22 10.00 -5.01
N PHE A 91 7.41 8.97 -5.08
CA PHE A 91 7.08 8.14 -3.93
C PHE A 91 7.33 6.67 -4.25
N HIS A 92 7.70 5.95 -3.22
CA HIS A 92 7.88 4.51 -3.26
C HIS A 92 7.21 3.91 -2.03
N ARG A 93 6.36 2.95 -2.25
CA ARG A 93 5.69 2.27 -1.16
C ARG A 93 5.76 0.77 -1.32
N THR A 94 6.16 0.08 -0.28
CA THR A 94 6.16 -1.37 -0.19
C THR A 94 5.15 -1.81 0.85
N LEU A 95 4.26 -2.69 0.46
CA LEU A 95 3.21 -3.22 1.32
C LEU A 95 3.34 -4.73 1.41
N GLU A 96 3.20 -5.22 2.62
CA GLU A 96 3.02 -6.64 2.85
C GLU A 96 1.54 -6.97 2.84
N LEU A 97 1.15 -7.86 1.92
CA LEU A 97 -0.24 -8.30 1.80
C LEU A 97 -0.56 -9.36 2.85
N PRO A 98 -1.80 -9.45 3.30
CA PRO A 98 -2.20 -10.45 4.30
C PRO A 98 -2.11 -11.91 3.81
N THR A 99 -1.99 -12.10 2.50
CA THR A 99 -1.89 -13.43 1.89
C THR A 99 -1.20 -13.34 0.53
N GLU A 100 -0.78 -14.46 -0.01
CA GLU A 100 -0.27 -14.50 -1.38
C GLU A 100 -1.39 -14.32 -2.40
N VAL A 101 -1.11 -13.53 -3.41
CA VAL A 101 -2.05 -13.20 -4.48
C VAL A 101 -1.54 -13.67 -5.83
N ASP A 102 -2.47 -13.81 -6.77
CA ASP A 102 -2.16 -14.14 -8.15
C ASP A 102 -1.85 -12.85 -8.92
N SER A 103 -0.58 -12.60 -9.18
CA SER A 103 -0.14 -11.40 -9.88
C SER A 103 -0.63 -11.33 -11.33
N GLU A 104 -0.83 -12.46 -11.97
CA GLU A 104 -1.28 -12.52 -13.39
C GLU A 104 -2.75 -12.11 -13.54
N LYS A 105 -3.55 -12.32 -12.51
CA LYS A 105 -4.99 -11.99 -12.51
C LYS A 105 -5.30 -10.67 -11.81
N THR A 106 -4.29 -9.92 -11.46
CA THR A 106 -4.47 -8.61 -10.80
C THR A 106 -5.07 -7.61 -11.77
N ASN A 107 -6.06 -6.88 -11.30
CA ASN A 107 -6.70 -5.79 -12.04
C ASN A 107 -6.43 -4.46 -11.33
N ALA A 108 -6.10 -3.45 -12.13
CA ALA A 108 -5.86 -2.09 -11.64
C ALA A 108 -6.81 -1.11 -12.37
N GLU A 109 -7.53 -0.33 -11.61
CA GLU A 109 -8.39 0.72 -12.11
C GLU A 109 -8.02 2.05 -11.46
N PHE A 110 -7.85 3.08 -12.30
CA PHE A 110 -7.59 4.44 -11.83
C PHE A 110 -8.72 5.36 -12.27
N LYS A 111 -9.42 5.93 -11.30
CA LYS A 111 -10.56 6.82 -11.57
C LYS A 111 -10.65 7.91 -10.51
N ASN A 112 -10.79 9.16 -10.96
CA ASN A 112 -10.99 10.31 -10.08
C ASN A 112 -9.93 10.46 -8.98
N GLY A 113 -8.67 10.13 -9.29
CA GLY A 113 -7.58 10.19 -8.32
C GLY A 113 -7.54 9.01 -7.35
N VAL A 114 -8.37 8.01 -7.55
CA VAL A 114 -8.41 6.79 -6.73
C VAL A 114 -7.91 5.61 -7.55
N LEU A 115 -6.84 5.00 -7.09
CA LEU A 115 -6.34 3.74 -7.61
C LEU A 115 -6.99 2.59 -6.86
N THR A 116 -7.64 1.69 -7.56
CA THR A 116 -8.22 0.47 -7.00
C THR A 116 -7.52 -0.73 -7.60
N LEU A 117 -6.90 -1.52 -6.75
CA LEU A 117 -6.27 -2.79 -7.12
C LEU A 117 -7.10 -3.94 -6.60
N THR A 118 -7.46 -4.86 -7.48
CA THR A 118 -8.10 -6.11 -7.10
C THR A 118 -7.13 -7.25 -7.36
N LEU A 119 -6.74 -7.91 -6.30
CA LEU A 119 -5.71 -8.94 -6.29
C LEU A 119 -6.35 -10.27 -5.89
N PRO A 120 -6.66 -11.15 -6.84
CA PRO A 120 -7.21 -12.45 -6.49
C PRO A 120 -6.23 -13.25 -5.63
N ILE A 121 -6.74 -13.90 -4.59
CA ILE A 121 -5.93 -14.75 -3.73
C ILE A 121 -5.51 -15.99 -4.54
N ARG A 122 -4.24 -16.36 -4.39
CA ARG A 122 -3.72 -17.55 -5.07
C ARG A 122 -4.48 -18.80 -4.65
N GLU A 123 -4.90 -19.61 -5.59
CA GLU A 123 -5.69 -20.83 -5.34
C GLU A 123 -5.01 -21.78 -4.35
N SER A 124 -3.67 -21.88 -4.39
CA SER A 124 -2.90 -22.76 -3.52
C SER A 124 -2.99 -22.42 -2.03
N VAL A 125 -3.35 -21.16 -1.68
CA VAL A 125 -3.47 -20.71 -0.27
C VAL A 125 -4.92 -20.59 0.20
N LYS A 126 -5.90 -20.82 -0.68
CA LYS A 126 -7.31 -20.84 -0.28
C LYS A 126 -7.62 -22.08 0.57
N PRO A 127 -8.48 -21.94 1.59
CA PRO A 127 -8.91 -23.10 2.38
C PRO A 127 -9.57 -24.14 1.50
N ARG A 128 -9.18 -25.38 1.71
CA ARG A 128 -9.78 -26.56 1.03
C ARG A 128 -10.65 -27.32 2.00
N LYS A 129 -11.83 -27.67 1.55
CA LYS A 129 -12.69 -28.60 2.29
C LYS A 129 -12.18 -30.03 2.07
N ILE A 130 -11.79 -30.67 3.15
CA ILE A 130 -11.31 -32.05 3.12
C ILE A 130 -12.49 -32.99 3.35
N GLN A 131 -12.69 -33.92 2.42
CA GLN A 131 -13.67 -34.99 2.60
C GLN A 131 -13.10 -36.10 3.45
N ILE A 132 -13.82 -36.48 4.50
CA ILE A 132 -13.46 -37.61 5.34
C ILE A 132 -13.99 -38.87 4.70
N GLN A 133 -13.10 -39.79 4.39
CA GLN A 133 -13.50 -41.14 3.95
C GLN A 133 -13.79 -41.98 5.19
N THR A 134 -15.01 -42.50 5.29
CA THR A 134 -15.40 -43.45 6.33
C THR A 134 -15.42 -44.85 5.73
N ASN A 135 -14.73 -45.75 6.36
CA ASN A 135 -14.82 -47.18 6.02
C ASN A 135 -16.00 -47.83 6.72
#